data_355a3b0b37453674d17f02f3f224ac06
#
_entry.id   355a3b0b37453674d17f02f3f224ac06
#
_cell.length_a   1.000
_cell.length_b   1.000
_cell.length_c   1.000
_cell.angle_alpha   90.00
_cell.angle_beta   90.00
_cell.angle_gamma   90.00
#
_symmetry.space_group_name_H-M   'P 1'
#
loop_
_entity.id
_entity.type
_entity.pdbx_description
1 polymer ?
#
loop_
_entity_poly.entity_id
_entity_poly.type
_entity_poly.pdbx_seq_one_letter_code
_entity_poly.pdbx_strand_id
1 'polypeptide(L)'
;MLMNATIFISFFADSLAVLVIGQAFEGIPWGMFIANSPAYASEVVPLVLRGACTATLQMSWSIGSIIVAAATYSYNKRNDEWAWRGPLALQWVFPTPLMVLVFFAPESPWWLVRRGRRDQALKSIKRLGRRNGTQAAAEDTLAMMERTVQIEAHKGGEPSLLDLLKGTDLRRTVITCLIYASQNFAGNLIANQATFFFEQAGMSSDFSFKLNLINSCLQLVANICSWPLSNWFGRRTIYLGGTAVNVCLLFLLGICASIPQNNATNYAQACLGIVISFVFAGTMGPISYSIIAETSSIRLRALSTGVGRAAYYVAEIPMIYLASQMLNPTGWNMAGKCGYVWGGTACVCFVSAYFGLPELKGRSYRELDILFNRKISARKFKSTVIDVRDNE
;
A
#
# COMPACT_ATOMS: atom_id res chain seq x y z
N MET A 1 13.24 -18.12 -2.24
CA MET A 1 14.01 -19.01 -1.36
C MET A 1 13.97 -18.57 0.09
N LEU A 2 14.45 -17.38 0.45
CA LEU A 2 14.46 -16.90 1.85
C LEU A 2 13.10 -16.98 2.53
N MET A 3 12.02 -16.53 1.87
CA MET A 3 10.65 -16.61 2.39
C MET A 3 10.22 -18.04 2.72
N ASN A 4 10.52 -19.01 1.83
CA ASN A 4 10.16 -20.39 2.09
C ASN A 4 10.93 -20.97 3.29
N ALA A 5 12.18 -20.55 3.50
CA ALA A 5 12.99 -20.99 4.63
C ALA A 5 12.51 -20.39 5.96
N THR A 6 12.09 -19.11 5.96
CA THR A 6 11.62 -18.46 7.20
C THR A 6 10.28 -18.98 7.67
N ILE A 7 9.37 -19.37 6.74
CA ILE A 7 8.09 -19.99 7.09
C ILE A 7 8.29 -21.31 7.86
N PHE A 8 9.39 -22.09 7.61
CA PHE A 8 9.67 -23.29 8.40
C PHE A 8 9.87 -22.98 9.88
N ILE A 9 10.49 -21.85 10.22
CA ILE A 9 10.69 -21.44 11.63
C ILE A 9 9.35 -21.23 12.31
N SER A 10 8.44 -20.51 11.67
CA SER A 10 7.10 -20.25 12.20
C SER A 10 6.24 -21.50 12.28
N PHE A 11 6.33 -22.39 11.29
CA PHE A 11 5.52 -23.62 11.22
C PHE A 11 5.91 -24.64 12.28
N PHE A 12 7.21 -24.81 12.55
CA PHE A 12 7.73 -25.73 13.57
C PHE A 12 7.96 -25.07 14.94
N ALA A 13 7.35 -23.90 15.18
CA ALA A 13 7.49 -23.23 16.46
C ALA A 13 6.81 -24.04 17.58
N ASP A 14 7.56 -24.36 18.63
CA ASP A 14 7.05 -25.04 19.83
C ASP A 14 6.74 -24.05 20.95
N SER A 15 7.08 -22.78 20.78
CA SER A 15 6.82 -21.71 21.75
C SER A 15 6.48 -20.41 21.06
N LEU A 16 5.74 -19.55 21.77
CA LEU A 16 5.40 -18.21 21.29
C LEU A 16 6.64 -17.38 20.93
N ALA A 17 7.75 -17.54 21.68
CA ALA A 17 9.00 -16.84 21.40
C ALA A 17 9.59 -17.23 20.04
N VAL A 18 9.61 -18.53 19.70
CA VAL A 18 10.10 -19.02 18.41
C VAL A 18 9.17 -18.55 17.28
N LEU A 19 7.87 -18.52 17.50
CA LEU A 19 6.90 -18.00 16.53
C LEU A 19 7.16 -16.51 16.23
N VAL A 20 7.37 -15.69 17.26
CA VAL A 20 7.68 -14.25 17.10
C VAL A 20 8.99 -14.06 16.33
N ILE A 21 10.03 -14.84 16.65
CA ILE A 21 11.31 -14.80 15.93
C ILE A 21 11.11 -15.21 14.45
N GLY A 22 10.34 -16.26 14.17
CA GLY A 22 10.01 -16.69 12.82
C GLY A 22 9.34 -15.59 12.02
N GLN A 23 8.31 -14.94 12.58
CA GLN A 23 7.60 -13.84 11.95
C GLN A 23 8.50 -12.60 11.74
N ALA A 24 9.41 -12.31 12.66
CA ALA A 24 10.40 -11.24 12.49
C ALA A 24 11.34 -11.51 11.29
N PHE A 25 11.80 -12.74 11.13
CA PHE A 25 12.61 -13.14 9.97
C PHE A 25 11.81 -13.14 8.66
N GLU A 26 10.53 -13.47 8.68
CA GLU A 26 9.64 -13.36 7.52
C GLU A 26 9.46 -11.91 7.05
N GLY A 27 9.58 -10.93 7.95
CA GLY A 27 9.55 -9.51 7.63
C GLY A 27 10.61 -9.09 6.60
N ILE A 28 11.79 -9.72 6.58
CA ILE A 28 12.89 -9.40 5.65
C ILE A 28 12.47 -9.65 4.19
N PRO A 29 12.07 -10.87 3.78
CA PRO A 29 11.62 -11.12 2.40
C PRO A 29 10.33 -10.36 2.05
N TRP A 30 9.45 -10.10 3.01
CA TRP A 30 8.28 -9.24 2.80
C TRP A 30 8.67 -7.83 2.39
N GLY A 31 9.63 -7.23 3.09
CA GLY A 31 10.17 -5.92 2.73
C GLY A 31 10.75 -5.90 1.32
N MET A 32 11.49 -6.96 0.94
CA MET A 32 12.02 -7.10 -0.42
C MET A 32 10.92 -7.18 -1.48
N PHE A 33 9.85 -7.94 -1.25
CA PHE A 33 8.73 -8.04 -2.20
C PHE A 33 8.00 -6.72 -2.37
N ILE A 34 7.70 -6.02 -1.27
CA ILE A 34 6.99 -4.74 -1.31
C ILE A 34 7.81 -3.64 -2.01
N ALA A 35 9.13 -3.66 -1.86
CA ALA A 35 10.01 -2.70 -2.53
C ALA A 35 10.20 -3.02 -4.03
N ASN A 36 10.43 -4.29 -4.37
CA ASN A 36 10.78 -4.70 -5.72
C ASN A 36 9.58 -4.82 -6.66
N SER A 37 8.41 -5.28 -6.17
CA SER A 37 7.25 -5.52 -7.04
C SER A 37 6.77 -4.25 -7.77
N PRO A 38 6.53 -3.10 -7.10
CA PRO A 38 6.11 -1.89 -7.79
C PRO A 38 7.23 -1.30 -8.66
N ALA A 39 8.49 -1.43 -8.25
CA ALA A 39 9.64 -0.98 -9.03
C ALA A 39 9.73 -1.75 -10.35
N TYR A 40 9.75 -3.09 -10.29
CA TYR A 40 9.79 -3.95 -11.45
C TYR A 40 8.57 -3.73 -12.37
N ALA A 41 7.36 -3.67 -11.82
CA ALA A 41 6.14 -3.40 -12.58
C ALA A 41 6.23 -2.05 -13.31
N SER A 42 6.75 -1.02 -12.67
CA SER A 42 6.89 0.32 -13.29
C SER A 42 7.92 0.36 -14.42
N GLU A 43 8.91 -0.53 -14.43
CA GLU A 43 9.97 -0.59 -15.44
C GLU A 43 9.61 -1.49 -16.64
N VAL A 44 8.81 -2.53 -16.40
CA VAL A 44 8.47 -3.54 -17.41
C VAL A 44 7.18 -3.21 -18.15
N VAL A 45 6.23 -2.56 -17.48
CA VAL A 45 4.90 -2.29 -18.04
C VAL A 45 4.89 -0.98 -18.83
N PRO A 46 4.25 -0.95 -20.03
CA PRO A 46 4.05 0.27 -20.80
C PRO A 46 3.35 1.38 -19.99
N LEU A 47 3.67 2.65 -20.29
CA LEU A 47 3.15 3.82 -19.59
C LEU A 47 1.61 3.83 -19.48
N VAL A 48 0.92 3.41 -20.53
CA VAL A 48 -0.56 3.38 -20.59
C VAL A 48 -1.16 2.42 -19.56
N LEU A 49 -0.51 1.27 -19.30
CA LEU A 49 -0.99 0.25 -18.38
C LEU A 49 -0.41 0.37 -16.98
N ARG A 50 0.55 1.25 -16.76
CA ARG A 50 1.26 1.39 -15.48
C ARG A 50 0.32 1.70 -14.33
N GLY A 51 -0.64 2.61 -14.52
CA GLY A 51 -1.64 2.95 -13.51
C GLY A 51 -2.53 1.77 -13.11
N ALA A 52 -2.98 0.98 -14.08
CA ALA A 52 -3.75 -0.24 -13.82
C ALA A 52 -2.90 -1.29 -13.07
N CYS A 53 -1.65 -1.51 -13.50
CA CYS A 53 -0.76 -2.46 -12.83
C CYS A 53 -0.41 -2.07 -11.39
N THR A 54 -0.25 -0.78 -11.10
CA THR A 54 -0.04 -0.34 -9.71
C THR A 54 -1.28 -0.52 -8.84
N ALA A 55 -2.47 -0.36 -9.42
CA ALA A 55 -3.72 -0.63 -8.71
C ALA A 55 -3.93 -2.14 -8.43
N THR A 56 -3.41 -3.05 -9.28
CA THR A 56 -3.49 -4.50 -9.01
C THR A 56 -2.69 -4.94 -7.78
N LEU A 57 -1.70 -4.16 -7.32
CA LEU A 57 -0.98 -4.45 -6.09
C LEU A 57 -1.93 -4.44 -4.87
N GLN A 58 -2.78 -3.43 -4.77
CA GLN A 58 -3.77 -3.36 -3.69
C GLN A 58 -4.84 -4.47 -3.82
N MET A 59 -5.23 -4.79 -5.05
CA MET A 59 -6.17 -5.89 -5.32
C MET A 59 -5.58 -7.24 -4.90
N SER A 60 -4.30 -7.49 -5.18
CA SER A 60 -3.61 -8.71 -4.75
C SER A 60 -3.57 -8.84 -3.22
N TRP A 61 -3.41 -7.73 -2.51
CA TRP A 61 -3.50 -7.70 -1.05
C TRP A 61 -4.89 -8.14 -0.56
N SER A 62 -5.96 -7.62 -1.15
CA SER A 62 -7.34 -8.00 -0.80
C SER A 62 -7.64 -9.47 -1.10
N ILE A 63 -7.14 -9.99 -2.22
CA ILE A 63 -7.28 -11.43 -2.56
C ILE A 63 -6.56 -12.29 -1.51
N GLY A 64 -5.34 -11.92 -1.14
CA GLY A 64 -4.60 -12.60 -0.07
C GLY A 64 -5.36 -12.59 1.26
N SER A 65 -5.94 -11.46 1.63
CA SER A 65 -6.76 -11.32 2.84
C SER A 65 -8.00 -12.23 2.84
N ILE A 66 -8.67 -12.40 1.70
CA ILE A 66 -9.80 -13.34 1.56
C ILE A 66 -9.34 -14.77 1.79
N ILE A 67 -8.22 -15.17 1.18
CA ILE A 67 -7.68 -16.54 1.30
C ILE A 67 -7.32 -16.83 2.76
N VAL A 68 -6.64 -15.89 3.43
CA VAL A 68 -6.28 -16.02 4.85
C VAL A 68 -7.53 -16.05 5.73
N ALA A 69 -8.52 -15.17 5.49
CA ALA A 69 -9.77 -15.14 6.26
C ALA A 69 -10.58 -16.44 6.09
N ALA A 70 -10.63 -16.99 4.87
CA ALA A 70 -11.29 -18.27 4.60
C ALA A 70 -10.56 -19.44 5.29
N ALA A 71 -9.24 -19.45 5.25
CA ALA A 71 -8.43 -20.46 5.91
C ALA A 71 -8.62 -20.40 7.43
N THR A 72 -8.45 -19.24 8.05
CA THR A 72 -8.63 -19.07 9.50
C THR A 72 -10.04 -19.44 9.96
N TYR A 73 -11.06 -19.07 9.19
CA TYR A 73 -12.45 -19.50 9.47
C TYR A 73 -12.59 -21.03 9.43
N SER A 74 -12.00 -21.70 8.42
CA SER A 74 -12.11 -23.16 8.28
C SER A 74 -11.39 -23.91 9.40
N TYR A 75 -10.27 -23.37 9.89
CA TYR A 75 -9.47 -23.99 10.95
C TYR A 75 -9.89 -23.57 12.38
N ASN A 76 -10.71 -22.53 12.54
CA ASN A 76 -11.13 -21.99 13.84
C ASN A 76 -11.83 -23.03 14.77
N LYS A 77 -12.49 -24.03 14.19
CA LYS A 77 -13.20 -25.07 14.95
C LYS A 77 -12.32 -26.23 15.43
N ARG A 78 -11.05 -26.23 15.06
CA ARG A 78 -10.10 -27.27 15.48
C ARG A 78 -9.49 -26.93 16.84
N ASN A 79 -9.33 -27.95 17.69
CA ASN A 79 -8.69 -27.84 18.99
C ASN A 79 -7.27 -28.45 19.00
N ASP A 80 -6.77 -28.86 17.84
CA ASP A 80 -5.45 -29.45 17.64
C ASP A 80 -4.43 -28.39 17.15
N GLU A 81 -3.16 -28.72 17.13
CA GLU A 81 -2.10 -27.80 16.65
C GLU A 81 -2.31 -27.34 15.22
N TRP A 82 -3.08 -28.05 14.42
CA TRP A 82 -3.43 -27.65 13.06
C TRP A 82 -4.33 -26.42 12.99
N ALA A 83 -4.97 -26.02 14.10
CA ALA A 83 -5.75 -24.81 14.17
C ALA A 83 -4.95 -23.56 13.74
N TRP A 84 -3.68 -23.49 14.12
CA TRP A 84 -2.79 -22.37 13.77
C TRP A 84 -1.71 -22.75 12.76
N ARG A 85 -1.21 -24.02 12.77
CA ARG A 85 -0.22 -24.51 11.78
C ARG A 85 -0.80 -24.59 10.37
N GLY A 86 -2.10 -24.90 10.21
CA GLY A 86 -2.74 -24.99 8.91
C GLY A 86 -2.72 -23.67 8.13
N PRO A 87 -3.20 -22.57 8.69
CA PRO A 87 -3.06 -21.24 8.07
C PRO A 87 -1.61 -20.82 7.79
N LEU A 88 -0.66 -21.18 8.66
CA LEU A 88 0.77 -20.91 8.41
C LEU A 88 1.33 -21.74 7.24
N ALA A 89 0.95 -23.01 7.13
CA ALA A 89 1.35 -23.85 6.00
C ALA A 89 0.85 -23.31 4.65
N LEU A 90 -0.31 -22.65 4.65
CA LEU A 90 -0.88 -22.03 3.45
C LEU A 90 0.06 -20.95 2.86
N GLN A 91 0.90 -20.35 3.67
CA GLN A 91 1.85 -19.35 3.19
C GLN A 91 2.81 -19.90 2.13
N TRP A 92 3.16 -21.20 2.14
CA TRP A 92 4.03 -21.80 1.13
C TRP A 92 3.41 -21.87 -0.28
N VAL A 93 2.10 -21.84 -0.38
CA VAL A 93 1.36 -21.94 -1.66
C VAL A 93 1.74 -20.81 -2.63
N PHE A 94 2.10 -19.63 -2.15
CA PHE A 94 2.45 -18.49 -2.99
C PHE A 94 3.95 -18.38 -3.28
N PRO A 95 4.86 -18.38 -2.30
CA PRO A 95 6.29 -18.21 -2.55
C PRO A 95 6.91 -19.39 -3.30
N THR A 96 6.37 -20.60 -3.16
CA THR A 96 6.94 -21.78 -3.82
C THR A 96 6.77 -21.74 -5.34
N PRO A 97 5.57 -21.56 -5.91
CA PRO A 97 5.44 -21.37 -7.35
C PRO A 97 6.12 -20.09 -7.85
N LEU A 98 6.07 -19.01 -7.05
CA LEU A 98 6.74 -17.75 -7.39
C LEU A 98 8.26 -17.96 -7.54
N MET A 99 8.86 -18.76 -6.68
CA MET A 99 10.28 -19.10 -6.77
C MET A 99 10.64 -19.72 -8.14
N VAL A 100 9.76 -20.57 -8.68
CA VAL A 100 9.94 -21.17 -10.02
C VAL A 100 9.67 -20.14 -11.12
N LEU A 101 8.59 -19.36 -11.01
CA LEU A 101 8.17 -18.39 -12.03
C LEU A 101 9.19 -17.26 -12.21
N VAL A 102 9.88 -16.84 -11.15
CA VAL A 102 10.91 -15.78 -11.22
C VAL A 102 12.07 -16.15 -12.15
N PHE A 103 12.42 -17.43 -12.28
CA PHE A 103 13.44 -17.85 -13.25
C PHE A 103 13.03 -17.61 -14.70
N PHE A 104 11.74 -17.57 -14.97
CA PHE A 104 11.22 -17.27 -16.32
C PHE A 104 10.94 -15.78 -16.55
N ALA A 105 10.98 -14.94 -15.52
CA ALA A 105 10.78 -13.51 -15.66
C ALA A 105 11.99 -12.86 -16.37
N PRO A 106 11.78 -11.99 -17.37
CA PRO A 106 12.88 -11.24 -17.96
C PRO A 106 13.38 -10.18 -16.96
N GLU A 107 14.69 -9.91 -17.00
CA GLU A 107 15.26 -8.82 -16.19
C GLU A 107 14.76 -7.46 -16.70
N SER A 108 14.72 -6.46 -15.80
CA SER A 108 14.30 -5.11 -16.17
C SER A 108 15.20 -4.52 -17.27
N PRO A 109 14.64 -4.06 -18.42
CA PRO A 109 15.41 -3.40 -19.46
C PRO A 109 16.12 -2.14 -18.96
N TRP A 110 15.47 -1.34 -18.11
CA TRP A 110 16.04 -0.14 -17.52
C TRP A 110 17.24 -0.44 -16.63
N TRP A 111 17.16 -1.47 -15.83
CA TRP A 111 18.27 -1.91 -14.98
C TRP A 111 19.47 -2.38 -15.83
N LEU A 112 19.19 -3.15 -16.89
CA LEU A 112 20.23 -3.66 -17.79
C LEU A 112 20.93 -2.52 -18.55
N VAL A 113 20.19 -1.50 -19.00
CA VAL A 113 20.75 -0.30 -19.64
C VAL A 113 21.64 0.48 -18.67
N ARG A 114 21.17 0.70 -17.42
CA ARG A 114 22.00 1.36 -16.38
C ARG A 114 23.30 0.62 -16.07
N ARG A 115 23.32 -0.71 -16.24
CA ARG A 115 24.51 -1.56 -16.07
C ARG A 115 25.34 -1.71 -17.35
N GLY A 116 24.99 -1.03 -18.45
CA GLY A 116 25.70 -1.12 -19.73
C GLY A 116 25.54 -2.44 -20.49
N ARG A 117 24.57 -3.29 -20.09
CA ARG A 117 24.32 -4.62 -20.69
C ARG A 117 23.35 -4.54 -21.86
N ARG A 118 23.77 -3.84 -22.93
CA ARG A 118 22.93 -3.51 -24.09
C ARG A 118 22.27 -4.72 -24.75
N ASP A 119 23.03 -5.79 -25.02
CA ASP A 119 22.50 -6.99 -25.70
C ASP A 119 21.42 -7.71 -24.89
N GLN A 120 21.60 -7.77 -23.56
CA GLN A 120 20.63 -8.35 -22.66
C GLN A 120 19.38 -7.47 -22.53
N ALA A 121 19.54 -6.15 -22.52
CA ALA A 121 18.44 -5.19 -22.54
C ALA A 121 17.59 -5.35 -23.80
N LEU A 122 18.22 -5.48 -24.98
CA LEU A 122 17.52 -5.72 -26.23
C LEU A 122 16.75 -7.05 -26.23
N LYS A 123 17.34 -8.12 -25.70
CA LYS A 123 16.65 -9.40 -25.53
C LYS A 123 15.44 -9.29 -24.61
N SER A 124 15.59 -8.57 -23.50
CA SER A 124 14.49 -8.34 -22.56
C SER A 124 13.37 -7.52 -23.20
N ILE A 125 13.67 -6.43 -23.92
CA ILE A 125 12.69 -5.62 -24.65
C ILE A 125 11.92 -6.48 -25.68
N LYS A 126 12.61 -7.30 -26.45
CA LYS A 126 11.97 -8.21 -27.42
C LYS A 126 11.04 -9.22 -26.76
N ARG A 127 11.43 -9.72 -25.59
CA ARG A 127 10.63 -10.70 -24.82
C ARG A 127 9.38 -10.06 -24.19
N LEU A 128 9.47 -8.81 -23.79
CA LEU A 128 8.35 -8.02 -23.20
C LEU A 128 7.47 -7.38 -24.25
N GLY A 129 8.02 -7.15 -25.45
CA GLY A 129 7.31 -6.53 -26.57
C GLY A 129 6.26 -7.43 -27.19
N ARG A 130 5.51 -6.85 -28.13
CA ARG A 130 4.51 -7.60 -28.92
C ARG A 130 5.20 -8.69 -29.73
N ARG A 131 4.63 -9.89 -29.79
CA ARG A 131 5.16 -11.07 -30.49
C ARG A 131 5.52 -10.81 -31.98
N ASN A 132 4.88 -9.82 -32.62
CA ASN A 132 5.14 -9.38 -33.99
C ASN A 132 5.84 -8.01 -34.07
N GLY A 133 6.48 -7.56 -32.96
CA GLY A 133 7.25 -6.31 -32.95
C GLY A 133 8.49 -6.41 -33.84
N THR A 134 8.73 -5.39 -34.67
CA THR A 134 9.92 -5.33 -35.53
C THR A 134 11.18 -5.15 -34.69
N GLN A 135 12.31 -5.64 -35.18
CA GLN A 135 13.60 -5.46 -34.52
C GLN A 135 13.93 -3.97 -34.37
N ALA A 136 13.59 -3.17 -35.37
CA ALA A 136 13.76 -1.71 -35.36
C ALA A 136 13.03 -1.04 -34.19
N ALA A 137 11.78 -1.42 -33.91
CA ALA A 137 11.03 -0.85 -32.78
C ALA A 137 11.64 -1.19 -31.42
N ALA A 138 12.27 -2.35 -31.28
CA ALA A 138 12.99 -2.71 -30.06
C ALA A 138 14.29 -1.91 -29.91
N GLU A 139 15.00 -1.66 -30.99
CA GLU A 139 16.22 -0.84 -31.04
C GLU A 139 15.91 0.63 -30.77
N ASP A 140 14.82 1.18 -31.32
CA ASP A 140 14.34 2.55 -31.03
C ASP A 140 13.98 2.71 -29.55
N THR A 141 13.31 1.70 -28.98
CA THR A 141 12.99 1.70 -27.53
C THR A 141 14.26 1.68 -26.67
N LEU A 142 15.25 0.87 -27.07
CA LEU A 142 16.53 0.79 -26.39
C LEU A 142 17.30 2.12 -26.48
N ALA A 143 17.35 2.73 -27.66
CA ALA A 143 18.02 4.02 -27.88
C ALA A 143 17.36 5.13 -27.04
N MET A 144 16.03 5.14 -26.95
CA MET A 144 15.29 6.05 -26.06
C MET A 144 15.67 5.86 -24.60
N MET A 145 15.76 4.60 -24.13
CA MET A 145 16.17 4.28 -22.76
C MET A 145 17.61 4.71 -22.47
N GLU A 146 18.55 4.42 -23.38
CA GLU A 146 19.96 4.82 -23.29
C GLU A 146 20.10 6.35 -23.19
N ARG A 147 19.40 7.09 -24.07
CA ARG A 147 19.39 8.56 -24.03
C ARG A 147 18.83 9.10 -22.71
N THR A 148 17.76 8.49 -22.19
CA THR A 148 17.17 8.89 -20.91
C THR A 148 18.16 8.68 -19.76
N VAL A 149 18.81 7.51 -19.70
CA VAL A 149 19.82 7.19 -18.68
C VAL A 149 21.02 8.15 -18.76
N GLN A 150 21.48 8.51 -19.97
CA GLN A 150 22.55 9.49 -20.16
C GLN A 150 22.14 10.87 -19.64
N ILE A 151 20.93 11.34 -19.93
CA ILE A 151 20.41 12.62 -19.42
C ILE A 151 20.31 12.60 -17.89
N GLU A 152 19.86 11.49 -17.31
CA GLU A 152 19.79 11.31 -15.85
C GLU A 152 21.21 11.35 -15.22
N ALA A 153 22.19 10.70 -15.83
CA ALA A 153 23.58 10.69 -15.36
C ALA A 153 24.21 12.09 -15.38
N HIS A 154 23.91 12.89 -16.39
CA HIS A 154 24.39 14.30 -16.46
C HIS A 154 23.72 15.20 -15.41
N LYS A 155 22.50 14.88 -14.95
CA LYS A 155 21.74 15.70 -13.97
C LYS A 155 22.10 15.47 -12.51
N GLY A 156 23.02 14.58 -12.15
CA GLY A 156 23.42 14.46 -10.74
C GLY A 156 23.94 13.10 -10.25
N GLY A 157 24.43 12.24 -11.12
CA GLY A 157 25.05 10.97 -10.72
C GLY A 157 24.07 9.92 -10.16
N GLU A 158 24.60 8.90 -9.47
CA GLU A 158 23.77 7.88 -8.84
C GLU A 158 22.88 8.47 -7.73
N PRO A 159 21.59 8.10 -7.67
CA PRO A 159 20.65 8.60 -6.67
C PRO A 159 21.08 8.19 -5.25
N SER A 160 21.21 9.17 -4.35
CA SER A 160 21.57 8.96 -2.94
C SER A 160 20.36 9.22 -2.03
N LEU A 161 20.32 8.53 -0.86
CA LEU A 161 19.33 8.80 0.18
C LEU A 161 19.38 10.26 0.65
N LEU A 162 20.56 10.87 0.67
CA LEU A 162 20.72 12.29 1.05
C LEU A 162 20.06 13.25 0.08
N ASP A 163 19.90 12.87 -1.19
CA ASP A 163 19.23 13.70 -2.19
C ASP A 163 17.75 13.87 -1.90
N LEU A 164 17.11 12.88 -1.22
CA LEU A 164 15.73 12.98 -0.77
C LEU A 164 15.50 14.10 0.25
N LEU A 165 16.56 14.51 0.96
CA LEU A 165 16.49 15.53 2.00
C LEU A 165 16.86 16.92 1.47
N LYS A 166 17.20 17.06 0.16
CA LYS A 166 17.64 18.32 -0.43
C LYS A 166 16.52 19.03 -1.18
N GLY A 167 16.48 20.35 -1.05
CA GLY A 167 15.70 21.25 -1.88
C GLY A 167 14.21 20.88 -2.01
N THR A 168 13.74 20.73 -3.25
CA THR A 168 12.35 20.40 -3.58
C THR A 168 11.98 18.93 -3.33
N ASP A 169 12.99 18.04 -3.37
CA ASP A 169 12.77 16.61 -3.14
C ASP A 169 12.45 16.32 -1.67
N LEU A 170 12.92 17.13 -0.72
CA LEU A 170 12.51 17.07 0.68
C LEU A 170 10.99 17.22 0.84
N ARG A 171 10.38 18.22 0.17
CA ARG A 171 8.94 18.42 0.22
C ARG A 171 8.17 17.21 -0.34
N ARG A 172 8.65 16.63 -1.43
CA ARG A 172 8.07 15.41 -2.04
C ARG A 172 8.19 14.21 -1.11
N THR A 173 9.36 14.03 -0.50
CA THR A 173 9.63 12.96 0.46
C THR A 173 8.73 13.09 1.69
N VAL A 174 8.56 14.29 2.23
CA VAL A 174 7.65 14.56 3.36
C VAL A 174 6.21 14.21 2.99
N ILE A 175 5.72 14.63 1.81
CA ILE A 175 4.37 14.27 1.35
C ILE A 175 4.22 12.74 1.24
N THR A 176 5.20 12.05 0.64
CA THR A 176 5.21 10.60 0.50
C THR A 176 5.16 9.89 1.86
N CYS A 177 6.00 10.31 2.82
CA CYS A 177 6.03 9.76 4.16
C CYS A 177 4.73 10.01 4.92
N LEU A 178 4.17 11.23 4.83
CA LEU A 178 2.89 11.57 5.46
C LEU A 178 1.74 10.73 4.91
N ILE A 179 1.65 10.56 3.58
CA ILE A 179 0.59 9.76 2.95
C ILE A 179 0.71 8.28 3.33
N TYR A 180 1.92 7.73 3.40
CA TYR A 180 2.10 6.36 3.87
C TYR A 180 1.78 6.21 5.36
N ALA A 181 2.33 7.06 6.22
CA ALA A 181 2.11 7.00 7.66
C ALA A 181 0.62 7.22 8.03
N SER A 182 -0.06 8.14 7.33
CA SER A 182 -1.47 8.48 7.61
C SER A 182 -2.45 7.31 7.40
N GLN A 183 -2.09 6.29 6.62
CA GLN A 183 -2.92 5.09 6.47
C GLN A 183 -3.13 4.39 7.82
N ASN A 184 -2.11 4.36 8.69
CA ASN A 184 -2.20 3.74 10.01
C ASN A 184 -3.08 4.54 10.97
N PHE A 185 -3.17 5.86 10.78
CA PHE A 185 -3.93 6.77 11.66
C PHE A 185 -5.41 6.92 11.25
N ALA A 186 -5.79 6.44 10.07
CA ALA A 186 -7.13 6.63 9.50
C ALA A 186 -8.07 5.43 9.70
N GLY A 187 -7.83 4.59 10.69
CA GLY A 187 -8.71 3.47 11.04
C GLY A 187 -8.36 2.15 10.34
N ASN A 188 -7.28 2.07 9.54
CA ASN A 188 -6.84 0.82 8.90
C ASN A 188 -6.56 -0.31 9.92
N LEU A 189 -6.16 0.02 11.14
CA LEU A 189 -5.93 -0.96 12.19
C LEU A 189 -7.18 -1.70 12.63
N ILE A 190 -8.38 -1.08 12.54
CA ILE A 190 -9.66 -1.76 12.78
C ILE A 190 -9.87 -2.83 11.69
N ALA A 191 -9.54 -2.52 10.44
CA ALA A 191 -9.64 -3.46 9.33
C ALA A 191 -8.65 -4.63 9.49
N ASN A 192 -7.41 -4.36 9.92
CA ASN A 192 -6.37 -5.37 10.10
C ASN A 192 -6.64 -6.31 11.30
N GLN A 193 -7.29 -5.80 12.35
CA GLN A 193 -7.67 -6.57 13.54
C GLN A 193 -9.18 -6.85 13.60
N ALA A 194 -9.83 -6.97 12.46
CA ALA A 194 -11.28 -7.02 12.34
C ALA A 194 -11.90 -8.16 13.18
N THR A 195 -11.35 -9.37 13.16
CA THR A 195 -11.86 -10.50 13.96
C THR A 195 -11.88 -10.15 15.44
N PHE A 196 -10.76 -9.67 15.98
CA PHE A 196 -10.64 -9.30 17.37
C PHE A 196 -11.55 -8.13 17.74
N PHE A 197 -11.66 -7.13 16.85
CA PHE A 197 -12.59 -6.01 17.01
C PHE A 197 -14.05 -6.48 17.10
N PHE A 198 -14.48 -7.42 16.24
CA PHE A 198 -15.85 -7.95 16.26
C PHE A 198 -16.12 -8.77 17.53
N GLU A 199 -15.16 -9.54 18.02
CA GLU A 199 -15.29 -10.25 19.30
C GLU A 199 -15.44 -9.28 20.48
N GLN A 200 -14.64 -8.20 20.50
CA GLN A 200 -14.75 -7.15 21.52
C GLN A 200 -16.04 -6.32 21.40
N ALA A 201 -16.62 -6.23 20.21
CA ALA A 201 -17.96 -5.66 20.01
C ALA A 201 -19.10 -6.60 20.47
N GLY A 202 -18.79 -7.74 21.08
CA GLY A 202 -19.75 -8.68 21.66
C GLY A 202 -20.28 -9.75 20.70
N MET A 203 -19.61 -9.96 19.56
CA MET A 203 -19.94 -11.05 18.65
C MET A 203 -19.31 -12.37 19.11
N SER A 204 -19.96 -13.50 18.80
CA SER A 204 -19.36 -14.83 19.04
C SER A 204 -18.13 -15.02 18.14
N SER A 205 -17.15 -15.80 18.56
CA SER A 205 -15.92 -16.04 17.81
C SER A 205 -16.21 -16.58 16.40
N ASP A 206 -17.06 -17.60 16.26
CA ASP A 206 -17.45 -18.15 14.94
C ASP A 206 -18.06 -17.08 14.02
N PHE A 207 -18.89 -16.20 14.55
CA PHE A 207 -19.51 -15.13 13.78
C PHE A 207 -18.50 -14.02 13.42
N SER A 208 -17.55 -13.73 14.31
CA SER A 208 -16.47 -12.75 14.06
C SER A 208 -15.56 -13.17 12.90
N PHE A 209 -15.22 -14.46 12.80
CA PHE A 209 -14.46 -14.98 11.64
C PHE A 209 -15.27 -14.90 10.34
N LYS A 210 -16.59 -15.16 10.38
CA LYS A 210 -17.47 -14.97 9.21
C LYS A 210 -17.53 -13.50 8.79
N LEU A 211 -17.70 -12.59 9.74
CA LEU A 211 -17.70 -11.15 9.46
C LEU A 211 -16.37 -10.68 8.88
N ASN A 212 -15.23 -11.21 9.34
CA ASN A 212 -13.93 -10.90 8.78
C ASN A 212 -13.81 -11.37 7.32
N LEU A 213 -14.31 -12.54 6.99
CA LEU A 213 -14.37 -13.03 5.61
C LEU A 213 -15.24 -12.12 4.72
N ILE A 214 -16.42 -11.74 5.20
CA ILE A 214 -17.31 -10.80 4.50
C ILE A 214 -16.60 -9.44 4.31
N ASN A 215 -15.95 -8.93 5.35
CA ASN A 215 -15.19 -7.69 5.30
C ASN A 215 -14.10 -7.73 4.23
N SER A 216 -13.33 -8.81 4.14
CA SER A 216 -12.29 -9.00 3.14
C SER A 216 -12.85 -9.05 1.71
N CYS A 217 -14.00 -9.72 1.50
CA CYS A 217 -14.68 -9.73 0.21
C CYS A 217 -15.17 -8.32 -0.19
N LEU A 218 -15.75 -7.58 0.74
CA LEU A 218 -16.21 -6.22 0.50
C LEU A 218 -15.05 -5.26 0.22
N GLN A 219 -13.90 -5.43 0.85
CA GLN A 219 -12.69 -4.67 0.54
C GLN A 219 -12.22 -4.91 -0.90
N LEU A 220 -12.30 -6.15 -1.41
CA LEU A 220 -11.98 -6.44 -2.81
C LEU A 220 -12.92 -5.70 -3.76
N VAL A 221 -14.23 -5.74 -3.49
CA VAL A 221 -15.23 -4.99 -4.28
C VAL A 221 -14.92 -3.49 -4.24
N ALA A 222 -14.61 -2.93 -3.07
CA ALA A 222 -14.25 -1.53 -2.91
C ALA A 222 -13.00 -1.16 -3.73
N ASN A 223 -11.97 -2.02 -3.72
CA ASN A 223 -10.76 -1.83 -4.52
C ASN A 223 -11.06 -1.81 -6.02
N ILE A 224 -11.92 -2.70 -6.52
CA ILE A 224 -12.36 -2.71 -7.92
C ILE A 224 -13.10 -1.41 -8.25
N CYS A 225 -14.00 -0.95 -7.39
CA CYS A 225 -14.73 0.31 -7.56
C CYS A 225 -13.82 1.55 -7.50
N SER A 226 -12.65 1.45 -6.90
CA SER A 226 -11.69 2.57 -6.85
C SER A 226 -11.12 2.93 -8.23
N TRP A 227 -11.06 1.99 -9.19
CA TRP A 227 -10.50 2.23 -10.51
C TRP A 227 -11.31 3.27 -11.32
N PRO A 228 -12.62 3.08 -11.57
CA PRO A 228 -13.41 4.11 -12.22
C PRO A 228 -13.43 5.41 -11.42
N LEU A 229 -13.47 5.34 -10.07
CA LEU A 229 -13.44 6.51 -9.23
C LEU A 229 -12.18 7.36 -9.44
N SER A 230 -11.01 6.72 -9.55
CA SER A 230 -9.73 7.39 -9.81
C SER A 230 -9.64 8.03 -11.20
N ASN A 231 -10.41 7.52 -12.17
CA ASN A 231 -10.48 8.09 -13.51
C ASN A 231 -11.37 9.33 -13.56
N TRP A 232 -12.47 9.35 -12.77
CA TRP A 232 -13.43 10.48 -12.77
C TRP A 232 -12.99 11.62 -11.86
N PHE A 233 -12.47 11.30 -10.69
CA PHE A 233 -12.07 12.29 -9.69
C PHE A 233 -10.55 12.46 -9.61
N GLY A 234 -10.10 13.60 -9.04
CA GLY A 234 -8.68 13.84 -8.76
C GLY A 234 -8.20 13.05 -7.55
N ARG A 235 -6.88 12.78 -7.53
CA ARG A 235 -6.25 12.00 -6.44
C ARG A 235 -6.47 12.66 -5.08
N ARG A 236 -6.26 13.98 -5.03
CA ARG A 236 -6.49 14.78 -3.82
C ARG A 236 -7.95 14.76 -3.38
N THR A 237 -8.88 14.87 -4.32
CA THR A 237 -10.32 14.89 -4.02
C THR A 237 -10.78 13.58 -3.41
N ILE A 238 -10.37 12.43 -3.98
CA ILE A 238 -10.72 11.11 -3.45
C ILE A 238 -10.10 10.89 -2.07
N TYR A 239 -8.82 11.24 -1.92
CA TYR A 239 -8.12 11.06 -0.65
C TYR A 239 -8.77 11.88 0.48
N LEU A 240 -9.01 13.16 0.26
CA LEU A 240 -9.66 14.04 1.25
C LEU A 240 -11.11 13.64 1.51
N GLY A 241 -11.88 13.33 0.47
CA GLY A 241 -13.27 12.88 0.62
C GLY A 241 -13.35 11.57 1.42
N GLY A 242 -12.52 10.58 1.08
CA GLY A 242 -12.46 9.31 1.81
C GLY A 242 -12.04 9.48 3.26
N THR A 243 -11.02 10.32 3.52
CA THR A 243 -10.59 10.62 4.90
C THR A 243 -11.68 11.31 5.69
N ALA A 244 -12.39 12.29 5.11
CA ALA A 244 -13.48 13.01 5.77
C ALA A 244 -14.63 12.05 6.15
N VAL A 245 -15.02 11.17 5.23
CA VAL A 245 -16.05 10.14 5.51
C VAL A 245 -15.59 9.20 6.62
N ASN A 246 -14.33 8.72 6.58
CA ASN A 246 -13.80 7.86 7.63
C ASN A 246 -13.74 8.55 8.99
N VAL A 247 -13.40 9.82 9.05
CA VAL A 247 -13.44 10.61 10.30
C VAL A 247 -14.85 10.57 10.91
N CYS A 248 -15.88 10.87 10.09
CA CYS A 248 -17.27 10.83 10.56
C CYS A 248 -17.68 9.43 11.05
N LEU A 249 -17.32 8.38 10.31
CA LEU A 249 -17.63 7.00 10.67
C LEU A 249 -16.92 6.55 11.95
N LEU A 250 -15.67 6.96 12.16
CA LEU A 250 -14.91 6.64 13.36
C LEU A 250 -15.50 7.32 14.60
N PHE A 251 -15.90 8.58 14.51
CA PHE A 251 -16.62 9.24 15.60
C PHE A 251 -17.97 8.60 15.86
N LEU A 252 -18.71 8.23 14.81
CA LEU A 252 -19.99 7.52 14.94
C LEU A 252 -19.80 6.16 15.65
N LEU A 253 -18.73 5.43 15.33
CA LEU A 253 -18.36 4.20 16.03
C LEU A 253 -18.13 4.44 17.52
N GLY A 254 -17.37 5.49 17.87
CA GLY A 254 -17.15 5.88 19.26
C GLY A 254 -18.42 6.24 20.00
N ILE A 255 -19.35 6.96 19.35
CA ILE A 255 -20.66 7.30 19.90
C ILE A 255 -21.49 6.03 20.14
N CYS A 256 -21.58 5.14 19.14
CA CYS A 256 -22.29 3.86 19.30
C CYS A 256 -21.73 3.01 20.45
N ALA A 257 -20.42 3.03 20.64
CA ALA A 257 -19.78 2.30 21.74
C ALA A 257 -19.97 2.96 23.12
N SER A 258 -20.41 4.21 23.17
CA SER A 258 -20.68 4.93 24.43
C SER A 258 -22.12 4.74 24.93
N ILE A 259 -23.01 4.24 24.08
CA ILE A 259 -24.40 3.89 24.44
C ILE A 259 -24.41 2.53 25.17
N PRO A 260 -25.39 2.29 26.08
CA PRO A 260 -25.52 1.00 26.76
C PRO A 260 -25.54 -0.17 25.75
N GLN A 261 -24.66 -1.15 26.02
CA GLN A 261 -24.44 -2.26 25.08
C GLN A 261 -25.66 -3.21 25.09
N ASN A 262 -26.18 -3.45 23.92
CA ASN A 262 -27.21 -4.46 23.65
C ASN A 262 -26.93 -5.10 22.28
N ASN A 263 -27.67 -6.13 21.91
CA ASN A 263 -27.46 -6.82 20.63
C ASN A 263 -27.50 -5.85 19.42
N ALA A 264 -28.38 -4.85 19.45
CA ALA A 264 -28.50 -3.89 18.35
C ALA A 264 -27.26 -2.98 18.25
N THR A 265 -26.74 -2.49 19.39
CA THR A 265 -25.52 -1.66 19.40
C THR A 265 -24.28 -2.45 19.00
N ASN A 266 -24.20 -3.73 19.37
CA ASN A 266 -23.10 -4.61 18.97
C ASN A 266 -23.10 -4.85 17.47
N TYR A 267 -24.24 -5.15 16.86
CA TYR A 267 -24.34 -5.26 15.39
C TYR A 267 -24.06 -3.94 14.69
N ALA A 268 -24.49 -2.81 15.23
CA ALA A 268 -24.19 -1.50 14.68
C ALA A 268 -22.69 -1.20 14.65
N GLN A 269 -21.96 -1.51 15.72
CA GLN A 269 -20.50 -1.37 15.77
C GLN A 269 -19.80 -2.27 14.74
N ALA A 270 -20.24 -3.52 14.61
CA ALA A 270 -19.69 -4.45 13.62
C ALA A 270 -19.92 -3.94 12.17
N CYS A 271 -21.13 -3.48 11.87
CA CYS A 271 -21.46 -2.89 10.58
C CYS A 271 -20.62 -1.63 10.30
N LEU A 272 -20.45 -0.74 11.27
CA LEU A 272 -19.60 0.44 11.13
C LEU A 272 -18.15 0.08 10.87
N GLY A 273 -17.59 -0.93 11.54
CA GLY A 273 -16.25 -1.43 11.29
C GLY A 273 -16.07 -1.91 9.84
N ILE A 274 -17.05 -2.62 9.29
CA ILE A 274 -17.06 -3.07 7.90
C ILE A 274 -17.13 -1.86 6.94
N VAL A 275 -18.01 -0.90 7.21
CA VAL A 275 -18.16 0.31 6.36
C VAL A 275 -16.89 1.17 6.38
N ILE A 276 -16.25 1.34 7.53
CA ILE A 276 -14.95 2.03 7.66
C ILE A 276 -13.89 1.34 6.78
N SER A 277 -13.80 0.02 6.86
CA SER A 277 -12.87 -0.78 6.06
C SER A 277 -13.17 -0.67 4.56
N PHE A 278 -14.44 -0.68 4.18
CA PHE A 278 -14.89 -0.54 2.80
C PHE A 278 -14.52 0.84 2.22
N VAL A 279 -14.80 1.91 2.95
CA VAL A 279 -14.45 3.28 2.53
C VAL A 279 -12.94 3.44 2.41
N PHE A 280 -12.16 2.91 3.36
CA PHE A 280 -10.70 2.93 3.31
C PHE A 280 -10.18 2.20 2.06
N ALA A 281 -10.66 0.98 1.79
CA ALA A 281 -10.24 0.15 0.66
C ALA A 281 -10.66 0.74 -0.70
N GLY A 282 -11.77 1.49 -0.75
CA GLY A 282 -12.26 2.14 -1.98
C GLY A 282 -11.64 3.50 -2.27
N THR A 283 -11.02 4.15 -1.29
CA THR A 283 -10.53 5.53 -1.42
C THR A 283 -9.06 5.66 -1.04
N MET A 284 -8.75 5.70 0.25
CA MET A 284 -7.40 6.02 0.75
C MET A 284 -6.35 4.97 0.36
N GLY A 285 -6.66 3.69 0.47
CA GLY A 285 -5.74 2.59 0.20
C GLY A 285 -5.13 2.67 -1.21
N PRO A 286 -5.92 2.48 -2.27
CA PRO A 286 -5.42 2.47 -3.65
C PRO A 286 -4.84 3.81 -4.10
N ILE A 287 -5.48 4.93 -3.71
CA ILE A 287 -5.07 6.27 -4.12
C ILE A 287 -3.72 6.68 -3.51
N SER A 288 -3.40 6.23 -2.30
CA SER A 288 -2.11 6.50 -1.67
C SER A 288 -0.95 6.01 -2.54
N TYR A 289 -1.03 4.81 -3.10
CA TYR A 289 0.01 4.29 -4.00
C TYR A 289 0.17 5.13 -5.26
N SER A 290 -0.95 5.60 -5.85
CA SER A 290 -0.93 6.48 -7.01
C SER A 290 -0.29 7.82 -6.69
N ILE A 291 -0.65 8.43 -5.56
CA ILE A 291 -0.07 9.71 -5.10
C ILE A 291 1.44 9.57 -4.92
N ILE A 292 1.92 8.52 -4.29
CA ILE A 292 3.32 8.28 -4.01
C ILE A 292 4.11 8.11 -5.32
N ALA A 293 3.57 7.32 -6.25
CA ALA A 293 4.19 7.11 -7.56
C ALA A 293 4.26 8.39 -8.42
N GLU A 294 3.24 9.26 -8.32
CA GLU A 294 3.16 10.50 -9.08
C GLU A 294 3.93 11.67 -8.42
N THR A 295 4.04 11.71 -7.10
CA THR A 295 4.72 12.79 -6.35
C THR A 295 6.24 12.70 -6.45
N SER A 296 6.79 11.49 -6.45
CA SER A 296 8.25 11.26 -6.44
C SER A 296 8.88 11.67 -7.78
N SER A 297 10.07 12.31 -7.73
CA SER A 297 10.86 12.58 -8.93
C SER A 297 11.30 11.26 -9.59
N ILE A 298 11.39 11.24 -10.93
CA ILE A 298 11.70 10.02 -11.69
C ILE A 298 13.02 9.41 -11.20
N ARG A 299 14.04 10.23 -10.98
CA ARG A 299 15.37 9.81 -10.52
C ARG A 299 15.36 9.16 -9.13
N LEU A 300 14.58 9.71 -8.19
CA LEU A 300 14.58 9.30 -6.79
C LEU A 300 13.38 8.41 -6.41
N ARG A 301 12.54 8.01 -7.37
CA ARG A 301 11.27 7.33 -7.10
C ARG A 301 11.43 6.05 -6.27
N ALA A 302 12.37 5.19 -6.63
CA ALA A 302 12.60 3.95 -5.91
C ALA A 302 13.01 4.20 -4.45
N LEU A 303 13.94 5.13 -4.24
CA LEU A 303 14.39 5.53 -2.90
C LEU A 303 13.26 6.21 -2.10
N SER A 304 12.51 7.12 -2.73
CA SER A 304 11.39 7.82 -2.11
C SER A 304 10.28 6.84 -1.67
N THR A 305 9.97 5.84 -2.52
CA THR A 305 9.01 4.79 -2.18
C THR A 305 9.52 3.94 -1.00
N GLY A 306 10.80 3.59 -0.99
CA GLY A 306 11.43 2.84 0.10
C GLY A 306 11.41 3.60 1.43
N VAL A 307 11.79 4.88 1.42
CA VAL A 307 11.77 5.75 2.62
C VAL A 307 10.32 5.98 3.10
N GLY A 308 9.40 6.22 2.17
CA GLY A 308 7.99 6.34 2.52
C GLY A 308 7.43 5.06 3.16
N ARG A 309 7.81 3.88 2.66
CA ARG A 309 7.42 2.61 3.25
C ARG A 309 8.06 2.38 4.61
N ALA A 310 9.30 2.80 4.81
CA ALA A 310 9.94 2.79 6.12
C ALA A 310 9.17 3.68 7.12
N ALA A 311 8.74 4.88 6.71
CA ALA A 311 7.92 5.76 7.52
C ALA A 311 6.55 5.12 7.89
N TYR A 312 5.95 4.35 6.95
CA TYR A 312 4.74 3.56 7.24
C TYR A 312 4.99 2.59 8.39
N TYR A 313 6.04 1.77 8.34
CA TYR A 313 6.34 0.78 9.39
C TYR A 313 6.72 1.42 10.73
N VAL A 314 7.49 2.52 10.70
CA VAL A 314 7.82 3.28 11.91
C VAL A 314 6.55 3.80 12.61
N ALA A 315 5.54 4.18 11.85
CA ALA A 315 4.23 4.57 12.40
C ALA A 315 3.40 3.34 12.80
N GLU A 316 3.44 2.25 12.03
CA GLU A 316 2.60 1.07 12.22
C GLU A 316 2.93 0.31 13.51
N ILE A 317 4.22 0.09 13.81
CA ILE A 317 4.66 -0.70 14.98
C ILE A 317 4.06 -0.17 16.27
N PRO A 318 4.24 1.12 16.65
CA PRO A 318 3.63 1.65 17.88
C PRO A 318 2.10 1.67 17.82
N MET A 319 1.52 1.86 16.62
CA MET A 319 0.07 1.92 16.46
C MET A 319 -0.59 0.54 16.60
N ILE A 320 0.02 -0.54 16.11
CA ILE A 320 -0.45 -1.91 16.35
C ILE A 320 -0.44 -2.24 17.85
N TYR A 321 0.65 -1.88 18.54
CA TYR A 321 0.73 -2.09 19.98
C TYR A 321 -0.35 -1.30 20.73
N LEU A 322 -0.53 -0.03 20.37
CA LEU A 322 -1.57 0.84 20.94
C LEU A 322 -2.98 0.28 20.68
N ALA A 323 -3.26 -0.13 19.43
CA ALA A 323 -4.55 -0.72 19.06
C ALA A 323 -4.83 -1.99 19.87
N SER A 324 -3.83 -2.87 20.04
CA SER A 324 -3.96 -4.08 20.83
C SER A 324 -4.25 -3.75 22.31
N GLN A 325 -3.56 -2.77 22.89
CA GLN A 325 -3.82 -2.34 24.29
C GLN A 325 -5.21 -1.70 24.45
N MET A 326 -5.66 -0.94 23.45
CA MET A 326 -6.99 -0.31 23.49
C MET A 326 -8.13 -1.33 23.39
N LEU A 327 -7.96 -2.37 22.56
CA LEU A 327 -8.97 -3.40 22.37
C LEU A 327 -8.94 -4.48 23.44
N ASN A 328 -7.79 -4.77 24.07
CA ASN A 328 -7.64 -5.87 25.01
C ASN A 328 -8.46 -5.61 26.30
N PRO A 329 -9.32 -6.56 26.73
CA PRO A 329 -10.05 -6.47 28.00
C PRO A 329 -9.17 -6.32 29.24
N THR A 330 -7.95 -6.88 29.22
CA THR A 330 -6.95 -6.74 30.29
C THR A 330 -6.14 -5.45 30.19
N GLY A 331 -6.24 -4.74 29.07
CA GLY A 331 -5.61 -3.44 28.84
C GLY A 331 -6.57 -2.28 29.15
N TRP A 332 -6.76 -1.39 28.18
CA TRP A 332 -7.64 -0.22 28.37
C TRP A 332 -9.13 -0.53 28.16
N ASN A 333 -9.46 -1.67 27.60
CA ASN A 333 -10.82 -2.16 27.37
C ASN A 333 -11.75 -1.10 26.73
N MET A 334 -11.25 -0.41 25.71
CA MET A 334 -11.99 0.67 25.05
C MET A 334 -13.01 0.15 24.05
N ALA A 335 -12.84 -1.09 23.55
CA ALA A 335 -13.66 -1.68 22.49
C ALA A 335 -13.93 -0.68 21.34
N GLY A 336 -15.20 -0.43 20.95
CA GLY A 336 -15.55 0.54 19.93
C GLY A 336 -15.26 2.01 20.28
N LYS A 337 -14.99 2.36 21.54
CA LYS A 337 -14.59 3.72 21.95
C LYS A 337 -13.22 4.13 21.39
N CYS A 338 -12.41 3.16 20.94
CA CYS A 338 -11.17 3.45 20.19
C CYS A 338 -11.44 4.31 18.94
N GLY A 339 -12.67 4.30 18.44
CA GLY A 339 -13.12 5.18 17.34
C GLY A 339 -12.88 6.67 17.60
N TYR A 340 -12.94 7.14 18.85
CA TYR A 340 -12.63 8.56 19.16
C TYR A 340 -11.16 8.88 18.94
N VAL A 341 -10.26 7.98 19.36
CA VAL A 341 -8.81 8.16 19.19
C VAL A 341 -8.44 8.13 17.72
N TRP A 342 -8.92 7.10 16.99
CA TRP A 342 -8.66 6.99 15.54
C TRP A 342 -9.37 8.07 14.74
N GLY A 343 -10.53 8.55 15.17
CA GLY A 343 -11.21 9.71 14.60
C GLY A 343 -10.41 10.99 14.77
N GLY A 344 -9.85 11.22 15.96
CA GLY A 344 -8.97 12.35 16.25
C GLY A 344 -7.69 12.35 15.41
N THR A 345 -7.00 11.20 15.34
CA THR A 345 -5.79 11.05 14.51
C THR A 345 -6.10 11.19 13.02
N ALA A 346 -7.23 10.65 12.54
CA ALA A 346 -7.69 10.82 11.17
C ALA A 346 -8.00 12.29 10.84
N CYS A 347 -8.54 13.08 11.78
CA CYS A 347 -8.70 14.54 11.62
C CYS A 347 -7.35 15.23 11.41
N VAL A 348 -6.33 14.90 12.19
CA VAL A 348 -4.98 15.46 12.01
C VAL A 348 -4.44 15.10 10.62
N CYS A 349 -4.60 13.85 10.19
CA CYS A 349 -4.22 13.41 8.84
C CYS A 349 -4.99 14.17 7.74
N PHE A 350 -6.29 14.38 7.93
CA PHE A 350 -7.12 15.16 7.00
C PHE A 350 -6.60 16.59 6.86
N VAL A 351 -6.36 17.28 7.97
CA VAL A 351 -5.84 18.66 7.98
C VAL A 351 -4.47 18.71 7.31
N SER A 352 -3.57 17.80 7.65
CA SER A 352 -2.23 17.71 7.07
C SER A 352 -2.28 17.49 5.55
N ALA A 353 -3.13 16.57 5.09
CA ALA A 353 -3.34 16.31 3.67
C ALA A 353 -4.02 17.49 2.95
N TYR A 354 -4.96 18.17 3.60
CA TYR A 354 -5.63 19.35 3.04
C TYR A 354 -4.66 20.48 2.69
N PHE A 355 -3.63 20.70 3.52
CA PHE A 355 -2.63 21.72 3.26
C PHE A 355 -1.44 21.21 2.43
N GLY A 356 -1.03 19.96 2.61
CA GLY A 356 0.18 19.40 2.03
C GLY A 356 0.00 18.70 0.69
N LEU A 357 -1.13 18.02 0.46
CA LEU A 357 -1.33 17.18 -0.71
C LEU A 357 -1.74 18.02 -1.95
N PRO A 358 -0.92 18.01 -3.04
CA PRO A 358 -1.30 18.65 -4.30
C PRO A 358 -2.24 17.76 -5.12
N GLU A 359 -3.00 18.37 -6.06
CA GLU A 359 -3.73 17.62 -7.08
C GLU A 359 -2.78 17.25 -8.22
N LEU A 360 -2.68 15.94 -8.50
CA LEU A 360 -1.72 15.39 -9.46
C LEU A 360 -2.38 14.95 -10.78
N LYS A 361 -3.72 14.82 -10.80
CA LYS A 361 -4.45 14.30 -11.96
C LYS A 361 -4.21 15.14 -13.21
N GLY A 362 -3.89 14.44 -14.32
CA GLY A 362 -3.76 15.07 -15.64
C GLY A 362 -2.50 15.89 -15.84
N ARG A 363 -1.53 15.79 -14.93
CA ARG A 363 -0.22 16.46 -15.03
C ARG A 363 0.86 15.48 -15.46
N SER A 364 1.71 15.91 -16.39
CA SER A 364 2.91 15.18 -16.74
C SER A 364 3.95 15.28 -15.62
N TYR A 365 4.88 14.33 -15.55
CA TYR A 365 5.96 14.37 -14.56
C TYR A 365 6.81 15.65 -14.69
N ARG A 366 7.04 16.14 -15.92
CA ARG A 366 7.78 17.38 -16.18
C ARG A 366 7.05 18.60 -15.62
N GLU A 367 5.72 18.68 -15.80
CA GLU A 367 4.90 19.76 -15.20
C GLU A 367 4.94 19.72 -13.67
N LEU A 368 4.87 18.53 -13.09
CA LEU A 368 4.97 18.37 -11.63
C LEU A 368 6.35 18.83 -11.13
N ASP A 369 7.43 18.49 -11.84
CA ASP A 369 8.77 18.96 -11.51
C ASP A 369 8.87 20.48 -11.52
N ILE A 370 8.30 21.14 -12.53
CA ILE A 370 8.26 22.61 -12.62
C ILE A 370 7.46 23.21 -11.46
N LEU A 371 6.29 22.65 -11.16
CA LEU A 371 5.42 23.15 -10.06
C LEU A 371 6.09 23.04 -8.68
N PHE A 372 6.78 21.92 -8.43
CA PHE A 372 7.52 21.73 -7.19
C PHE A 372 8.74 22.65 -7.13
N ASN A 373 9.50 22.82 -8.22
CA ASN A 373 10.66 23.71 -8.29
C ASN A 373 10.28 25.18 -8.08
N ARG A 374 9.13 25.62 -8.63
CA ARG A 374 8.56 26.96 -8.38
C ARG A 374 7.96 27.12 -6.98
N LYS A 375 8.04 26.09 -6.11
CA LYS A 375 7.53 26.08 -4.72
C LYS A 375 6.05 26.48 -4.60
N ILE A 376 5.24 26.22 -5.63
CA ILE A 376 3.82 26.59 -5.67
C ILE A 376 3.09 25.85 -4.54
N SER A 377 2.10 26.52 -3.93
CA SER A 377 1.24 25.91 -2.89
C SER A 377 0.45 24.73 -3.45
N ALA A 378 0.34 23.63 -2.67
CA ALA A 378 -0.36 22.40 -3.06
C ALA A 378 -1.79 22.66 -3.59
N ARG A 379 -2.49 23.65 -3.02
CA ARG A 379 -3.87 24.03 -3.43
C ARG A 379 -3.94 24.63 -4.82
N LYS A 380 -2.88 25.32 -5.27
CA LYS A 380 -2.82 26.00 -6.57
C LYS A 380 -2.37 25.12 -7.72
N PHE A 381 -1.94 23.87 -7.47
CA PHE A 381 -1.48 22.96 -8.50
C PHE A 381 -2.51 22.74 -9.61
N LYS A 382 -3.80 22.63 -9.27
CA LYS A 382 -4.88 22.43 -10.25
C LYS A 382 -5.08 23.66 -11.15
N SER A 383 -5.00 24.86 -10.61
CA SER A 383 -5.32 26.11 -11.31
C SER A 383 -4.14 26.74 -12.06
N THR A 384 -2.89 26.31 -11.79
CA THR A 384 -1.72 26.88 -12.43
C THR A 384 -1.55 26.29 -13.83
N VAL A 385 -1.59 27.14 -14.84
CA VAL A 385 -1.25 26.76 -16.23
C VAL A 385 0.26 26.88 -16.38
N ILE A 386 0.88 25.88 -16.98
CA ILE A 386 2.31 25.85 -17.27
C ILE A 386 2.47 25.75 -18.78
N ASP A 387 3.18 26.69 -19.38
CA ASP A 387 3.73 26.51 -20.70
C ASP A 387 5.08 25.78 -20.53
N VAL A 388 5.15 24.57 -21.08
CA VAL A 388 6.36 23.73 -20.97
C VAL A 388 7.50 24.29 -21.84
N ARG A 389 7.17 25.16 -22.81
CA ARG A 389 8.15 25.76 -23.73
C ARG A 389 8.96 26.89 -23.10
N ASP A 390 8.43 27.56 -22.07
CA ASP A 390 9.09 28.71 -21.42
C ASP A 390 10.23 28.32 -20.46
N ASN A 391 10.61 27.04 -20.36
CA ASN A 391 11.64 26.56 -19.42
C ASN A 391 12.71 25.68 -20.13
N GLU A 392 12.91 25.86 -21.41
CA GLU A 392 14.13 25.46 -22.14
C GLU A 392 15.13 26.63 -22.15
#